data_3237e37464334dded1aff056127a2c93
#
_entry.id   3237e37464334dded1aff056127a2c93
#
_cell.length_a   1.000
_cell.length_b   1.000
_cell.length_c   1.000
_cell.angle_alpha   90.00
_cell.angle_beta   90.00
_cell.angle_gamma   90.00
#
_symmetry.space_group_name_H-M   'P 1'
#
loop_
_entity.id
_entity.type
_entity.pdbx_description
1 polymer ?
#
loop_
_entity_poly.entity_id
_entity_poly.type
_entity_poly.pdbx_seq_one_letter_code
_entity_poly.pdbx_strand_id
1 'polypeptide(L)'
;MANALDDGAPTVDDRGWTPRLIFSLASMVLVLEVLSVSYMTVSMALPAITTQFHTDQGAWLITAFLLVGAVTAPLVGKLADMYGKRTLLLWCIVISVAGTLLSAVAMNYAVMIAGRALGGMLVPCLFLTYSLIRDVFPPKIVPLAVSISTAGMGLITVAAPFLAGWLIDGFGWRSVFWFFGAILTVLVVLILLSTSETTVRLRSRVDFIGAALLGAGLAGVLIGVSFGPAWGWSAPSTIIFLLGGVALVCGWYATAKRMPEPLISLDILGRRPVLFTVIAAGSVYGIGAVYSMILPIMTMTPSTFGLGYGFGLDAEGYALFQVPLGVMTMAGGIVVGTLCGRGVPPRSLLFASMVCMGLGAVLTAIQHDSKSTLFVFAGLVGLGMGLGYAAIPNQLIGTVPAQLQASTASIAGVVQSLISAALPVIVFAVMNNSFVADLSADVTGGAVAYSDGGFVAAFVITAVTAVLGVVAVFAIPRHFDPITLPDEAGNRGGGIHAERVEAS
;
A
#
# COMPACT_ATOMS: atom_id res chain seq x y z
N MET A 1 43.00 4.82 -39.98
CA MET A 1 41.61 4.42 -40.19
C MET A 1 41.13 3.78 -38.92
N ALA A 2 40.71 4.62 -37.97
CA ALA A 2 40.04 4.22 -36.73
C ALA A 2 38.70 4.94 -36.78
N ASN A 3 37.64 4.18 -36.98
CA ASN A 3 36.29 4.67 -36.66
C ASN A 3 35.27 3.50 -36.74
N ALA A 4 34.36 3.58 -35.84
CA ALA A 4 33.10 2.84 -35.82
C ALA A 4 33.09 1.48 -35.14
N LEU A 5 32.91 1.48 -33.84
CA LEU A 5 31.93 0.65 -33.13
C LEU A 5 31.38 1.50 -31.99
N ASP A 6 30.52 2.44 -32.35
CA ASP A 6 29.60 3.10 -31.42
C ASP A 6 28.37 2.18 -31.36
N ASP A 7 28.44 1.17 -30.49
CA ASP A 7 27.33 0.29 -30.20
C ASP A 7 26.31 1.15 -29.43
N GLY A 8 25.25 1.54 -30.15
CA GLY A 8 24.12 2.35 -29.68
C GLY A 8 23.36 1.70 -28.51
N ALA A 9 23.97 1.68 -27.34
CA ALA A 9 23.22 1.63 -26.10
C ALA A 9 22.40 2.92 -26.03
N PRO A 10 21.07 2.88 -25.84
CA PRO A 10 20.28 4.09 -25.72
C PRO A 10 20.83 4.88 -24.53
N THR A 11 21.53 5.97 -24.83
CA THR A 11 21.97 6.94 -23.83
C THR A 11 20.71 7.41 -23.10
N VAL A 12 20.53 6.99 -21.84
CA VAL A 12 19.51 7.59 -20.96
C VAL A 12 19.78 9.08 -20.95
N ASP A 13 18.92 9.84 -21.62
CA ASP A 13 19.05 11.27 -21.81
C ASP A 13 19.20 11.93 -20.43
N ASP A 14 20.36 12.45 -20.13
CA ASP A 14 20.74 13.08 -18.84
C ASP A 14 19.98 14.42 -18.62
N ARG A 15 19.10 14.75 -19.55
CA ARG A 15 18.16 15.86 -19.47
C ARG A 15 17.09 15.55 -18.47
N GLY A 16 17.00 16.26 -17.38
CA GLY A 16 16.02 16.14 -16.30
C GLY A 16 14.56 15.92 -16.76
N TRP A 17 13.62 16.65 -16.23
CA TRP A 17 12.20 16.51 -16.55
C TRP A 17 11.89 16.87 -18.02
N THR A 18 11.29 15.96 -18.75
CA THR A 18 10.72 16.19 -20.08
C THR A 18 9.19 16.17 -20.01
N PRO A 19 8.46 16.84 -20.92
CA PRO A 19 7.00 16.79 -20.95
C PRO A 19 6.46 15.37 -20.99
N ARG A 20 7.10 14.46 -21.73
CA ARG A 20 6.71 13.06 -21.82
C ARG A 20 6.83 12.34 -20.47
N LEU A 21 7.92 12.57 -19.72
CA LEU A 21 8.12 12.01 -18.40
C LEU A 21 7.13 12.57 -17.38
N ILE A 22 6.80 13.85 -17.46
CA ILE A 22 5.78 14.48 -16.62
C ILE A 22 4.41 13.85 -16.89
N PHE A 23 4.00 13.68 -18.15
CA PHE A 23 2.76 13.02 -18.52
C PHE A 23 2.73 11.56 -18.10
N SER A 24 3.83 10.83 -18.24
CA SER A 24 3.97 9.46 -17.79
C SER A 24 3.80 9.36 -16.28
N LEU A 25 4.52 10.20 -15.51
CA LEU A 25 4.38 10.24 -14.05
C LEU A 25 2.95 10.59 -13.63
N ALA A 26 2.37 11.63 -14.20
CA ALA A 26 1.01 12.07 -13.88
C ALA A 26 -0.02 10.96 -14.13
N SER A 27 0.09 10.24 -15.26
CA SER A 27 -0.79 9.11 -15.58
C SER A 27 -0.66 7.97 -14.57
N MET A 28 0.56 7.63 -14.15
CA MET A 28 0.82 6.60 -13.15
C MET A 28 0.35 7.02 -11.77
N VAL A 29 0.58 8.26 -11.37
CA VAL A 29 0.08 8.82 -10.11
C VAL A 29 -1.45 8.78 -10.08
N LEU A 30 -2.12 9.20 -11.14
CA LEU A 30 -3.59 9.16 -11.22
C LEU A 30 -4.16 7.74 -11.08
N VAL A 31 -3.46 6.69 -11.54
CA VAL A 31 -3.88 5.30 -11.28
C VAL A 31 -3.86 4.99 -9.78
N LEU A 32 -2.83 5.44 -9.07
CA LEU A 32 -2.72 5.22 -7.63
C LEU A 32 -3.75 6.05 -6.84
N GLU A 33 -4.06 7.24 -7.33
CA GLU A 33 -5.12 8.07 -6.76
C GLU A 33 -6.49 7.41 -6.93
N VAL A 34 -6.78 6.84 -8.12
CA VAL A 34 -8.01 6.07 -8.35
C VAL A 34 -8.08 4.85 -7.42
N LEU A 35 -6.95 4.19 -7.15
CA LEU A 35 -6.88 3.10 -6.17
C LEU A 35 -7.38 3.57 -4.78
N SER A 36 -6.84 4.69 -4.29
CA SER A 36 -7.13 5.22 -2.96
C SER A 36 -8.58 5.73 -2.86
N VAL A 37 -9.01 6.51 -3.84
CA VAL A 37 -10.37 7.09 -3.89
C VAL A 37 -11.43 6.01 -4.07
N SER A 38 -11.19 5.02 -4.94
CA SER A 38 -12.13 3.91 -5.16
C SER A 38 -12.39 3.12 -3.87
N TYR A 39 -11.35 2.87 -3.08
CA TYR A 39 -11.49 2.21 -1.78
C TYR A 39 -12.41 3.01 -0.83
N MET A 40 -12.13 4.30 -0.68
CA MET A 40 -12.88 5.18 0.22
C MET A 40 -14.32 5.40 -0.26
N THR A 41 -14.51 5.67 -1.54
CA THR A 41 -15.84 5.96 -2.12
C THR A 41 -16.76 4.74 -2.05
N VAL A 42 -16.22 3.53 -2.27
CA VAL A 42 -17.00 2.30 -2.10
C VAL A 42 -17.38 2.06 -0.65
N SER A 43 -16.51 2.39 0.30
CA SER A 43 -16.86 2.33 1.72
C SER A 43 -18.03 3.26 2.07
N MET A 44 -18.09 4.45 1.48
CA MET A 44 -19.22 5.38 1.65
C MET A 44 -20.49 4.91 0.93
N ALA A 45 -20.37 4.23 -0.21
CA ALA A 45 -21.50 3.65 -0.95
C ALA A 45 -22.06 2.38 -0.30
N LEU A 46 -21.35 1.79 0.64
CA LEU A 46 -21.66 0.49 1.24
C LEU A 46 -23.10 0.38 1.77
N PRO A 47 -23.62 1.35 2.57
CA PRO A 47 -25.00 1.28 3.05
C PRO A 47 -26.03 1.20 1.92
N ALA A 48 -25.87 2.01 0.88
CA ALA A 48 -26.78 2.01 -0.28
C ALA A 48 -26.70 0.68 -1.06
N ILE A 49 -25.51 0.12 -1.21
CA ILE A 49 -25.31 -1.16 -1.90
C ILE A 49 -25.94 -2.31 -1.09
N THR A 50 -25.66 -2.38 0.22
CA THR A 50 -26.20 -3.45 1.08
C THR A 50 -27.71 -3.41 1.20
N THR A 51 -28.29 -2.22 1.26
CA THR A 51 -29.75 -2.04 1.24
C THR A 51 -30.36 -2.53 -0.08
N GLN A 52 -29.76 -2.19 -1.21
CA GLN A 52 -30.29 -2.62 -2.52
C GLN A 52 -30.23 -4.13 -2.73
N PHE A 53 -29.17 -4.78 -2.28
CA PHE A 53 -29.00 -6.24 -2.44
C PHE A 53 -29.55 -7.04 -1.25
N HIS A 54 -30.16 -6.38 -0.25
CA HIS A 54 -30.73 -7.02 0.95
C HIS A 54 -29.73 -7.95 1.63
N THR A 55 -28.48 -7.46 1.87
CA THR A 55 -27.41 -8.27 2.47
C THR A 55 -26.77 -7.53 3.65
N ASP A 56 -26.38 -8.31 4.66
CA ASP A 56 -25.58 -7.86 5.81
C ASP A 56 -24.07 -8.06 5.58
N GLN A 57 -23.69 -8.70 4.47
CA GLN A 57 -22.31 -9.08 4.18
C GLN A 57 -21.50 -8.01 3.44
N GLY A 58 -21.80 -6.72 3.64
CA GLY A 58 -21.15 -5.61 2.94
C GLY A 58 -19.62 -5.60 3.02
N ALA A 59 -19.04 -6.12 4.10
CA ALA A 59 -17.60 -6.24 4.28
C ALA A 59 -16.90 -6.99 3.13
N TRP A 60 -17.58 -7.94 2.47
CA TRP A 60 -17.00 -8.65 1.31
C TRP A 60 -16.62 -7.75 0.15
N LEU A 61 -17.28 -6.62 -0.05
CA LEU A 61 -16.97 -5.69 -1.14
C LEU A 61 -15.57 -5.05 -0.98
N ILE A 62 -15.17 -4.83 0.24
CA ILE A 62 -13.85 -4.28 0.58
C ILE A 62 -12.83 -5.41 0.64
N THR A 63 -13.17 -6.50 1.32
CA THR A 63 -12.27 -7.64 1.52
C THR A 63 -11.92 -8.32 0.20
N ALA A 64 -12.86 -8.56 -0.71
CA ALA A 64 -12.59 -9.18 -2.00
C ALA A 64 -11.61 -8.35 -2.86
N PHE A 65 -11.74 -7.03 -2.83
CA PHE A 65 -10.83 -6.13 -3.52
C PHE A 65 -9.39 -6.23 -2.97
N LEU A 66 -9.21 -6.09 -1.67
CA LEU A 66 -7.90 -6.17 -1.02
C LEU A 66 -7.29 -7.57 -1.10
N LEU A 67 -8.14 -8.59 -0.95
CA LEU A 67 -7.74 -9.99 -0.99
C LEU A 67 -7.12 -10.35 -2.35
N VAL A 68 -7.84 -10.08 -3.45
CA VAL A 68 -7.32 -10.37 -4.79
C VAL A 68 -6.05 -9.58 -5.06
N GLY A 69 -6.00 -8.31 -4.65
CA GLY A 69 -4.81 -7.49 -4.77
C GLY A 69 -3.60 -8.09 -4.05
N ALA A 70 -3.76 -8.50 -2.79
CA ALA A 70 -2.67 -9.07 -1.99
C ALA A 70 -2.23 -10.45 -2.49
N VAL A 71 -3.19 -11.30 -2.86
CA VAL A 71 -2.94 -12.68 -3.34
C VAL A 71 -2.22 -12.68 -4.69
N THR A 72 -2.62 -11.77 -5.59
CA THR A 72 -2.03 -11.70 -6.94
C THR A 72 -0.71 -10.92 -6.98
N ALA A 73 -0.42 -10.09 -5.98
CA ALA A 73 0.76 -9.23 -5.97
C ALA A 73 2.07 -9.97 -6.22
N PRO A 74 2.42 -11.09 -5.56
CA PRO A 74 3.69 -11.79 -5.79
C PRO A 74 3.81 -12.35 -7.21
N LEU A 75 2.70 -12.90 -7.74
CA LEU A 75 2.67 -13.41 -9.11
C LEU A 75 2.82 -12.29 -10.12
N VAL A 76 2.09 -11.20 -9.96
CA VAL A 76 2.16 -10.00 -10.82
C VAL A 76 3.57 -9.41 -10.78
N GLY A 77 4.21 -9.34 -9.59
CA GLY A 77 5.59 -8.87 -9.45
C GLY A 77 6.57 -9.71 -10.25
N LYS A 78 6.51 -11.04 -10.13
CA LYS A 78 7.36 -11.97 -10.88
C LYS A 78 7.12 -11.87 -12.39
N LEU A 79 5.87 -11.85 -12.81
CA LEU A 79 5.50 -11.70 -14.24
C LEU A 79 5.98 -10.36 -14.79
N ALA A 80 5.92 -9.28 -14.00
CA ALA A 80 6.38 -7.97 -14.41
C ALA A 80 7.90 -7.92 -14.63
N ASP A 81 8.68 -8.57 -13.77
CA ASP A 81 10.12 -8.70 -13.95
C ASP A 81 10.47 -9.56 -15.19
N MET A 82 9.60 -10.53 -15.56
CA MET A 82 9.81 -11.40 -16.73
C MET A 82 9.33 -10.79 -18.05
N TYR A 83 8.09 -10.27 -18.08
CA TYR A 83 7.41 -9.87 -19.33
C TYR A 83 7.38 -8.36 -19.55
N GLY A 84 7.68 -7.57 -18.52
CA GLY A 84 7.73 -6.12 -18.58
C GLY A 84 6.75 -5.44 -17.65
N LYS A 85 7.27 -4.43 -16.98
CA LYS A 85 6.56 -3.75 -15.90
C LYS A 85 5.39 -2.91 -16.43
N ARG A 86 5.57 -2.21 -17.57
CA ARG A 86 4.49 -1.46 -18.22
C ARG A 86 3.38 -2.37 -18.71
N THR A 87 3.76 -3.48 -19.38
CA THR A 87 2.80 -4.44 -19.91
C THR A 87 1.93 -5.01 -18.78
N LEU A 88 2.52 -5.43 -17.66
CA LEU A 88 1.75 -5.94 -16.53
C LEU A 88 0.93 -4.85 -15.83
N LEU A 89 1.44 -3.61 -15.73
CA LEU A 89 0.68 -2.47 -15.21
C LEU A 89 -0.59 -2.26 -16.03
N LEU A 90 -0.49 -2.27 -17.36
CA LEU A 90 -1.65 -2.11 -18.25
C LEU A 90 -2.65 -3.26 -18.10
N TRP A 91 -2.19 -4.52 -18.03
CA TRP A 91 -3.07 -5.65 -17.79
C TRP A 91 -3.81 -5.54 -16.45
N CYS A 92 -3.13 -5.14 -15.38
CA CYS A 92 -3.76 -4.90 -14.08
C CYS A 92 -4.86 -3.83 -14.18
N ILE A 93 -4.60 -2.73 -14.87
CA ILE A 93 -5.59 -1.65 -15.05
C ILE A 93 -6.76 -2.13 -15.92
N VAL A 94 -6.51 -2.83 -17.04
CA VAL A 94 -7.56 -3.35 -17.94
C VAL A 94 -8.48 -4.33 -17.22
N ILE A 95 -7.93 -5.26 -16.44
CA ILE A 95 -8.72 -6.18 -15.62
C ILE A 95 -9.54 -5.42 -14.58
N SER A 96 -8.94 -4.38 -13.96
CA SER A 96 -9.65 -3.52 -13.00
C SER A 96 -10.77 -2.72 -13.67
N VAL A 97 -10.60 -2.24 -14.90
CA VAL A 97 -11.67 -1.61 -15.70
C VAL A 97 -12.82 -2.59 -15.88
N ALA A 98 -12.53 -3.82 -16.34
CA ALA A 98 -13.55 -4.84 -16.51
C ALA A 98 -14.29 -5.14 -15.21
N GLY A 99 -13.56 -5.27 -14.08
CA GLY A 99 -14.15 -5.47 -12.76
C GLY A 99 -15.00 -4.30 -12.28
N THR A 100 -14.54 -3.09 -12.51
CA THR A 100 -15.26 -1.88 -12.13
C THR A 100 -16.57 -1.74 -12.96
N LEU A 101 -16.51 -1.97 -14.26
CA LEU A 101 -17.69 -1.95 -15.13
C LEU A 101 -18.67 -3.09 -14.80
N LEU A 102 -18.15 -4.29 -14.46
CA LEU A 102 -18.97 -5.40 -13.97
C LEU A 102 -19.71 -5.03 -12.68
N SER A 103 -19.04 -4.32 -11.75
CA SER A 103 -19.68 -3.79 -10.54
C SER A 103 -20.77 -2.77 -10.85
N ALA A 104 -20.55 -1.89 -11.86
CA ALA A 104 -21.53 -0.87 -12.26
C ALA A 104 -22.85 -1.47 -12.78
N VAL A 105 -22.75 -2.58 -13.52
CA VAL A 105 -23.93 -3.28 -14.10
C VAL A 105 -24.44 -4.44 -13.26
N ALA A 106 -23.89 -4.65 -12.05
CA ALA A 106 -24.26 -5.79 -11.21
C ALA A 106 -25.75 -5.80 -10.88
N MET A 107 -26.42 -6.92 -11.17
CA MET A 107 -27.84 -7.17 -10.88
C MET A 107 -28.03 -8.00 -9.61
N ASN A 108 -26.99 -8.68 -9.14
CA ASN A 108 -26.98 -9.45 -7.90
C ASN A 108 -25.67 -9.27 -7.15
N TYR A 109 -25.68 -9.61 -5.87
CA TYR A 109 -24.55 -9.39 -4.98
C TYR A 109 -23.31 -10.22 -5.34
N ALA A 110 -23.49 -11.43 -5.89
CA ALA A 110 -22.36 -12.28 -6.32
C ALA A 110 -21.58 -11.65 -7.49
N VAL A 111 -22.27 -11.09 -8.48
CA VAL A 111 -21.66 -10.34 -9.58
C VAL A 111 -20.94 -9.10 -9.06
N MET A 112 -21.53 -8.41 -8.08
CA MET A 112 -20.91 -7.26 -7.43
C MET A 112 -19.59 -7.63 -6.75
N ILE A 113 -19.56 -8.73 -5.96
CA ILE A 113 -18.33 -9.25 -5.36
C ILE A 113 -17.31 -9.64 -6.43
N ALA A 114 -17.72 -10.33 -7.49
CA ALA A 114 -16.82 -10.71 -8.59
C ALA A 114 -16.20 -9.49 -9.27
N GLY A 115 -16.99 -8.45 -9.52
CA GLY A 115 -16.51 -7.18 -10.06
C GLY A 115 -15.50 -6.50 -9.12
N ARG A 116 -15.78 -6.48 -7.81
CA ARG A 116 -14.85 -5.95 -6.80
C ARG A 116 -13.56 -6.76 -6.71
N ALA A 117 -13.64 -8.08 -6.79
CA ALA A 117 -12.48 -8.98 -6.83
C ALA A 117 -11.57 -8.66 -8.03
N LEU A 118 -12.12 -8.55 -9.23
CA LEU A 118 -11.37 -8.15 -10.43
C LEU A 118 -10.79 -6.73 -10.28
N GLY A 119 -11.56 -5.79 -9.71
CA GLY A 119 -11.10 -4.44 -9.40
C GLY A 119 -9.86 -4.43 -8.50
N GLY A 120 -9.69 -5.43 -7.64
CA GLY A 120 -8.53 -5.61 -6.76
C GLY A 120 -7.19 -5.73 -7.50
N MET A 121 -7.20 -6.04 -8.81
CA MET A 121 -5.99 -5.99 -9.64
C MET A 121 -5.38 -4.58 -9.75
N LEU A 122 -6.04 -3.56 -9.25
CA LEU A 122 -5.48 -2.21 -9.15
C LEU A 122 -4.43 -2.09 -8.02
N VAL A 123 -4.50 -2.93 -6.99
CA VAL A 123 -3.56 -2.91 -5.85
C VAL A 123 -2.10 -3.16 -6.29
N PRO A 124 -1.78 -4.14 -7.13
CA PRO A 124 -0.44 -4.32 -7.68
C PRO A 124 0.14 -3.12 -8.42
N CYS A 125 -0.69 -2.22 -8.94
CA CYS A 125 -0.22 -1.03 -9.66
C CYS A 125 0.67 -0.13 -8.78
N LEU A 126 0.51 -0.17 -7.45
CA LEU A 126 1.33 0.60 -6.53
C LEU A 126 2.83 0.27 -6.69
N PHE A 127 3.20 -0.99 -6.52
CA PHE A 127 4.60 -1.39 -6.61
C PHE A 127 5.11 -1.48 -8.06
N LEU A 128 4.25 -1.76 -9.03
CA LEU A 128 4.61 -1.71 -10.44
C LEU A 128 4.97 -0.30 -10.88
N THR A 129 4.25 0.71 -10.41
CA THR A 129 4.49 2.13 -10.73
C THR A 129 5.91 2.54 -10.31
N TYR A 130 6.28 2.39 -9.06
CA TYR A 130 7.62 2.84 -8.66
C TYR A 130 8.75 1.95 -9.19
N SER A 131 8.48 0.66 -9.44
CA SER A 131 9.43 -0.21 -10.13
C SER A 131 9.65 0.20 -11.59
N LEU A 132 8.59 0.64 -12.29
CA LEU A 132 8.66 1.14 -13.65
C LEU A 132 9.34 2.50 -13.73
N ILE A 133 9.05 3.40 -12.78
CA ILE A 133 9.72 4.71 -12.66
C ILE A 133 11.22 4.53 -12.55
N ARG A 134 11.70 3.58 -11.73
CA ARG A 134 13.12 3.26 -11.59
C ARG A 134 13.78 2.92 -12.92
N ASP A 135 13.09 2.17 -13.79
CA ASP A 135 13.68 1.65 -15.04
C ASP A 135 13.60 2.65 -16.20
N VAL A 136 12.62 3.55 -16.19
CA VAL A 136 12.30 4.44 -17.33
C VAL A 136 12.77 5.87 -17.11
N PHE A 137 12.90 6.31 -15.85
CA PHE A 137 13.25 7.67 -15.52
C PHE A 137 14.76 7.84 -15.31
N PRO A 138 15.35 9.01 -15.65
CA PRO A 138 16.74 9.31 -15.34
C PRO A 138 17.03 9.17 -13.84
N PRO A 139 18.17 8.58 -13.44
CA PRO A 139 18.49 8.28 -12.03
C PRO A 139 18.39 9.50 -11.09
N LYS A 140 18.71 10.69 -11.57
CA LYS A 140 18.66 11.94 -10.80
C LYS A 140 17.26 12.31 -10.33
N ILE A 141 16.21 11.97 -11.11
CA ILE A 141 14.83 12.35 -10.80
C ILE A 141 14.00 11.19 -10.21
N VAL A 142 14.52 9.94 -10.24
CA VAL A 142 13.83 8.76 -9.70
C VAL A 142 13.38 8.96 -8.24
N PRO A 143 14.22 9.46 -7.30
CA PRO A 143 13.78 9.60 -5.92
C PRO A 143 12.57 10.52 -5.76
N LEU A 144 12.55 11.63 -6.50
CA LEU A 144 11.44 12.58 -6.47
C LEU A 144 10.19 11.99 -7.16
N ALA A 145 10.35 11.37 -8.33
CA ALA A 145 9.25 10.79 -9.07
C ALA A 145 8.55 9.65 -8.27
N VAL A 146 9.35 8.77 -7.66
CA VAL A 146 8.85 7.71 -6.77
C VAL A 146 8.14 8.29 -5.55
N SER A 147 8.72 9.33 -4.94
CA SER A 147 8.13 9.97 -3.76
C SER A 147 6.79 10.66 -4.08
N ILE A 148 6.69 11.33 -5.22
CA ILE A 148 5.42 11.92 -5.70
C ILE A 148 4.39 10.81 -5.94
N SER A 149 4.78 9.70 -6.57
CA SER A 149 3.84 8.62 -6.88
C SER A 149 3.26 7.93 -5.65
N THR A 150 3.99 7.89 -4.54
CA THR A 150 3.57 7.18 -3.33
C THR A 150 2.95 8.09 -2.28
N ALA A 151 3.36 9.34 -2.23
CA ALA A 151 2.84 10.31 -1.24
C ALA A 151 1.70 11.18 -1.79
N GLY A 152 1.51 11.22 -3.11
CA GLY A 152 0.39 11.90 -3.76
C GLY A 152 -0.96 11.44 -3.26
N MET A 153 -1.08 10.14 -2.88
CA MET A 153 -2.27 9.54 -2.28
C MET A 153 -2.86 10.34 -1.10
N GLY A 154 -2.04 11.16 -0.40
CA GLY A 154 -2.52 12.00 0.69
C GLY A 154 -3.41 13.17 0.25
N LEU A 155 -3.17 13.74 -0.92
CA LEU A 155 -3.92 14.93 -1.37
C LEU A 155 -5.37 14.60 -1.72
N ILE A 156 -5.56 13.48 -2.38
CA ILE A 156 -6.89 13.04 -2.84
C ILE A 156 -7.78 12.56 -1.69
N THR A 157 -7.19 12.10 -0.59
CA THR A 157 -7.95 11.71 0.60
C THR A 157 -8.88 12.83 1.09
N VAL A 158 -8.50 14.09 0.89
CA VAL A 158 -9.33 15.25 1.22
C VAL A 158 -10.48 15.43 0.24
N ALA A 159 -10.24 15.25 -1.07
CA ALA A 159 -11.24 15.47 -2.11
C ALA A 159 -12.21 14.29 -2.27
N ALA A 160 -11.80 13.09 -1.85
CA ALA A 160 -12.56 11.85 -2.05
C ALA A 160 -13.96 11.85 -1.42
N PRO A 161 -14.18 12.33 -0.16
CA PRO A 161 -15.52 12.37 0.41
C PRO A 161 -16.49 13.27 -0.36
N PHE A 162 -16.03 14.44 -0.83
CA PHE A 162 -16.85 15.36 -1.62
C PHE A 162 -17.21 14.76 -2.97
N LEU A 163 -16.25 14.11 -3.64
CA LEU A 163 -16.51 13.40 -4.89
C LEU A 163 -17.49 12.25 -4.67
N ALA A 164 -17.32 11.49 -3.60
CA ALA A 164 -18.21 10.39 -3.25
C ALA A 164 -19.64 10.87 -2.99
N GLY A 165 -19.81 11.91 -2.17
CA GLY A 165 -21.11 12.51 -1.91
C GLY A 165 -21.79 12.99 -3.20
N TRP A 166 -21.10 13.78 -4.00
CA TRP A 166 -21.63 14.27 -5.29
C TRP A 166 -22.07 13.13 -6.23
N LEU A 167 -21.28 12.06 -6.34
CA LEU A 167 -21.61 10.92 -7.20
C LEU A 167 -22.79 10.11 -6.62
N ILE A 168 -22.77 9.81 -5.33
CA ILE A 168 -23.75 8.93 -4.70
C ILE A 168 -25.11 9.64 -4.58
N ASP A 169 -25.13 10.89 -4.11
CA ASP A 169 -26.35 11.64 -3.87
C ASP A 169 -26.98 12.12 -5.19
N GLY A 170 -26.14 12.53 -6.16
CA GLY A 170 -26.62 13.02 -7.47
C GLY A 170 -27.04 11.95 -8.45
N PHE A 171 -26.36 10.81 -8.47
CA PHE A 171 -26.51 9.81 -9.53
C PHE A 171 -26.62 8.36 -9.01
N GLY A 172 -26.66 8.17 -7.69
CA GLY A 172 -26.71 6.86 -7.05
C GLY A 172 -25.35 6.15 -7.04
N TRP A 173 -25.22 5.12 -6.20
CA TRP A 173 -23.96 4.42 -5.95
C TRP A 173 -23.31 3.78 -7.21
N ARG A 174 -24.08 3.42 -8.23
CA ARG A 174 -23.54 2.87 -9.49
C ARG A 174 -22.68 3.87 -10.27
N SER A 175 -22.93 5.15 -10.11
CA SER A 175 -22.17 6.23 -10.76
C SER A 175 -20.68 6.20 -10.36
N VAL A 176 -20.37 5.78 -9.15
CA VAL A 176 -19.00 5.60 -8.64
C VAL A 176 -18.21 4.64 -9.54
N PHE A 177 -18.81 3.52 -9.87
CA PHE A 177 -18.15 2.50 -10.70
C PHE A 177 -18.03 2.92 -12.17
N TRP A 178 -19.05 3.58 -12.71
CA TRP A 178 -18.99 4.17 -14.06
C TRP A 178 -17.90 5.23 -14.15
N PHE A 179 -17.81 6.11 -13.16
CA PHE A 179 -16.81 7.18 -13.11
C PHE A 179 -15.37 6.62 -13.07
N PHE A 180 -15.10 5.69 -12.17
CA PHE A 180 -13.76 5.08 -12.08
C PHE A 180 -13.43 4.21 -13.29
N GLY A 181 -14.40 3.48 -13.83
CA GLY A 181 -14.24 2.72 -15.07
C GLY A 181 -13.83 3.60 -16.25
N ALA A 182 -14.49 4.74 -16.40
CA ALA A 182 -14.17 5.72 -17.45
C ALA A 182 -12.75 6.32 -17.26
N ILE A 183 -12.42 6.78 -16.04
CA ILE A 183 -11.09 7.34 -15.74
C ILE A 183 -9.99 6.30 -15.99
N LEU A 184 -10.13 5.08 -15.49
CA LEU A 184 -9.13 4.02 -15.67
C LEU A 184 -8.95 3.70 -17.17
N THR A 185 -10.02 3.71 -17.96
CA THR A 185 -9.94 3.50 -19.41
C THR A 185 -9.12 4.60 -20.09
N VAL A 186 -9.34 5.86 -19.71
CA VAL A 186 -8.53 6.98 -20.21
C VAL A 186 -7.07 6.82 -19.78
N LEU A 187 -6.81 6.42 -18.53
CA LEU A 187 -5.45 6.23 -18.01
C LEU A 187 -4.70 5.09 -18.72
N VAL A 188 -5.38 4.01 -19.15
CA VAL A 188 -4.77 2.98 -20.01
C VAL A 188 -4.21 3.61 -21.28
N VAL A 189 -5.00 4.45 -21.97
CA VAL A 189 -4.58 5.13 -23.20
C VAL A 189 -3.42 6.09 -22.93
N LEU A 190 -3.50 6.88 -21.86
CA LEU A 190 -2.43 7.83 -21.51
C LEU A 190 -1.11 7.13 -21.20
N ILE A 191 -1.14 6.01 -20.45
CA ILE A 191 0.07 5.21 -20.16
C ILE A 191 0.61 4.56 -21.45
N LEU A 192 -0.26 4.06 -22.34
CA LEU A 192 0.15 3.52 -23.63
C LEU A 192 0.89 4.54 -24.48
N LEU A 193 0.50 5.80 -24.43
CA LEU A 193 1.08 6.87 -25.26
C LEU A 193 2.33 7.52 -24.62
N SER A 194 2.36 7.65 -23.31
CA SER A 194 3.39 8.43 -22.60
C SER A 194 4.54 7.60 -22.06
N THR A 195 4.28 6.37 -21.60
CA THR A 195 5.25 5.56 -20.84
C THR A 195 5.95 4.56 -21.76
N SER A 196 7.27 4.45 -21.65
CA SER A 196 8.04 3.44 -22.35
C SER A 196 8.03 2.11 -21.60
N GLU A 197 8.20 0.99 -22.32
CA GLU A 197 8.39 -0.29 -21.67
C GLU A 197 9.79 -0.41 -21.08
N THR A 198 9.94 -1.16 -19.99
CA THR A 198 11.26 -1.47 -19.44
C THR A 198 12.03 -2.44 -20.35
N THR A 199 13.32 -2.18 -20.52
CA THR A 199 14.24 -3.10 -21.22
C THR A 199 14.79 -4.18 -20.29
N VAL A 200 14.67 -3.96 -18.98
CA VAL A 200 15.13 -4.90 -17.95
C VAL A 200 14.18 -6.09 -17.88
N ARG A 201 14.73 -7.29 -18.03
CA ARG A 201 13.98 -8.56 -18.02
C ARG A 201 14.70 -9.59 -17.17
N LEU A 202 13.90 -10.34 -16.40
CA LEU A 202 14.37 -11.51 -15.67
C LEU A 202 14.09 -12.77 -16.54
N ARG A 203 15.11 -13.54 -16.86
CA ARG A 203 14.94 -14.86 -17.47
C ARG A 203 14.73 -15.89 -16.37
N SER A 204 13.49 -16.28 -16.14
CA SER A 204 13.10 -17.21 -15.07
C SER A 204 11.82 -17.94 -15.43
N ARG A 205 11.52 -19.03 -14.71
CA ARG A 205 10.26 -19.76 -14.82
C ARG A 205 9.27 -19.30 -13.75
N VAL A 206 7.98 -19.43 -14.03
CA VAL A 206 6.94 -19.14 -13.07
C VAL A 206 6.70 -20.35 -12.18
N ASP A 207 6.81 -20.14 -10.87
CA ASP A 207 6.48 -21.13 -9.86
C ASP A 207 4.97 -21.09 -9.56
N PHE A 208 4.18 -21.84 -10.34
CA PHE A 208 2.73 -21.90 -10.17
C PHE A 208 2.32 -22.56 -8.86
N ILE A 209 3.09 -23.56 -8.37
CA ILE A 209 2.81 -24.25 -7.10
C ILE A 209 3.03 -23.27 -5.94
N GLY A 210 4.18 -22.58 -5.94
CA GLY A 210 4.45 -21.56 -4.94
C GLY A 210 3.43 -20.41 -4.99
N ALA A 211 3.01 -19.97 -6.17
CA ALA A 211 1.98 -18.95 -6.34
C ALA A 211 0.63 -19.40 -5.75
N ALA A 212 0.21 -20.64 -6.00
CA ALA A 212 -1.03 -21.19 -5.47
C ALA A 212 -0.98 -21.34 -3.95
N LEU A 213 0.11 -21.90 -3.40
CA LEU A 213 0.27 -22.08 -1.95
C LEU A 213 0.34 -20.74 -1.21
N LEU A 214 1.15 -19.81 -1.70
CA LEU A 214 1.26 -18.48 -1.08
C LEU A 214 -0.04 -17.70 -1.22
N GLY A 215 -0.65 -17.70 -2.41
CA GLY A 215 -1.91 -17.00 -2.66
C GLY A 215 -3.05 -17.54 -1.81
N ALA A 216 -3.26 -18.87 -1.78
CA ALA A 216 -4.28 -19.48 -0.93
C ALA A 216 -4.00 -19.29 0.56
N GLY A 217 -2.72 -19.35 0.96
CA GLY A 217 -2.31 -19.09 2.33
C GLY A 217 -2.60 -17.66 2.78
N LEU A 218 -2.23 -16.67 1.97
CA LEU A 218 -2.55 -15.25 2.21
C LEU A 218 -4.07 -15.02 2.24
N ALA A 219 -4.80 -15.63 1.30
CA ALA A 219 -6.25 -15.57 1.28
C ALA A 219 -6.85 -16.10 2.58
N GLY A 220 -6.40 -17.27 3.04
CA GLY A 220 -6.87 -17.85 4.30
C GLY A 220 -6.63 -16.93 5.48
N VAL A 221 -5.41 -16.41 5.64
CA VAL A 221 -5.08 -15.50 6.75
C VAL A 221 -5.91 -14.21 6.68
N LEU A 222 -6.01 -13.58 5.49
CA LEU A 222 -6.78 -12.33 5.33
C LEU A 222 -8.27 -12.52 5.60
N ILE A 223 -8.87 -13.61 5.12
CA ILE A 223 -10.28 -13.95 5.41
C ILE A 223 -10.45 -14.17 6.92
N GLY A 224 -9.61 -14.98 7.53
CA GLY A 224 -9.68 -15.26 8.96
C GLY A 224 -9.57 -14.01 9.83
N VAL A 225 -8.66 -13.09 9.49
CA VAL A 225 -8.49 -11.81 10.19
C VAL A 225 -9.68 -10.88 9.94
N SER A 226 -10.13 -10.73 8.68
CA SER A 226 -11.21 -9.78 8.32
C SER A 226 -12.56 -10.18 8.88
N PHE A 227 -12.87 -11.48 8.94
CA PHE A 227 -14.15 -11.99 9.39
C PHE A 227 -14.13 -12.57 10.81
N GLY A 228 -12.95 -12.73 11.42
CA GLY A 228 -12.81 -13.18 12.80
C GLY A 228 -13.69 -12.42 13.80
N PRO A 229 -13.80 -11.07 13.75
CA PRO A 229 -14.70 -10.33 14.61
C PRO A 229 -16.18 -10.68 14.42
N ALA A 230 -16.62 -10.95 13.19
CA ALA A 230 -18.02 -11.26 12.87
C ALA A 230 -18.36 -12.73 13.16
N TRP A 231 -17.46 -13.66 12.85
CA TRP A 231 -17.70 -15.08 13.08
C TRP A 231 -17.44 -15.53 14.53
N GLY A 232 -16.60 -14.75 15.25
CA GLY A 232 -16.03 -15.11 16.54
C GLY A 232 -14.64 -15.75 16.40
N TRP A 233 -13.70 -15.33 17.24
CA TRP A 233 -12.30 -15.79 17.19
C TRP A 233 -12.13 -17.29 17.49
N SER A 234 -13.04 -17.88 18.27
CA SER A 234 -13.08 -19.31 18.58
C SER A 234 -13.92 -20.14 17.61
N ALA A 235 -14.56 -19.52 16.63
CA ALA A 235 -15.38 -20.24 15.66
C ALA A 235 -14.51 -21.17 14.79
N PRO A 236 -15.00 -22.39 14.48
CA PRO A 236 -14.27 -23.33 13.64
C PRO A 236 -13.87 -22.72 12.27
N SER A 237 -14.73 -21.90 11.67
CA SER A 237 -14.46 -21.18 10.42
C SER A 237 -13.22 -20.28 10.54
N THR A 238 -13.15 -19.42 11.57
CA THR A 238 -12.02 -18.52 11.80
C THR A 238 -10.73 -19.32 12.00
N ILE A 239 -10.77 -20.36 12.83
CA ILE A 239 -9.61 -21.21 13.13
C ILE A 239 -9.14 -21.94 11.87
N ILE A 240 -10.04 -22.51 11.07
CA ILE A 240 -9.70 -23.21 9.82
C ILE A 240 -9.02 -22.25 8.82
N PHE A 241 -9.56 -21.05 8.62
CA PHE A 241 -8.97 -20.07 7.71
C PHE A 241 -7.61 -19.56 8.21
N LEU A 242 -7.44 -19.26 9.49
CA LEU A 242 -6.18 -18.79 10.05
C LEU A 242 -5.11 -19.90 10.04
N LEU A 243 -5.40 -21.06 10.65
CA LEU A 243 -4.43 -22.15 10.74
C LEU A 243 -4.16 -22.78 9.37
N GLY A 244 -5.19 -22.96 8.54
CA GLY A 244 -5.06 -23.45 7.17
C GLY A 244 -4.25 -22.50 6.32
N GLY A 245 -4.50 -21.18 6.43
CA GLY A 245 -3.74 -20.15 5.75
C GLY A 245 -2.26 -20.14 6.16
N VAL A 246 -1.98 -20.18 7.46
CA VAL A 246 -0.60 -20.28 7.98
C VAL A 246 0.08 -21.56 7.52
N ALA A 247 -0.61 -22.71 7.56
CA ALA A 247 -0.08 -23.99 7.10
C ALA A 247 0.30 -23.95 5.60
N LEU A 248 -0.53 -23.31 4.77
CA LEU A 248 -0.23 -23.13 3.34
C LEU A 248 0.97 -22.19 3.11
N VAL A 249 1.11 -21.11 3.88
CA VAL A 249 2.30 -20.23 3.81
C VAL A 249 3.56 -20.99 4.26
N CYS A 250 3.47 -21.82 5.31
CA CYS A 250 4.57 -22.71 5.72
C CYS A 250 4.90 -23.73 4.62
N GLY A 251 3.88 -24.30 3.96
CA GLY A 251 4.04 -25.19 2.81
C GLY A 251 4.75 -24.48 1.64
N TRP A 252 4.34 -23.26 1.32
CA TRP A 252 5.04 -22.42 0.35
C TRP A 252 6.51 -22.21 0.72
N TYR A 253 6.81 -21.86 1.96
CA TYR A 253 8.19 -21.67 2.41
C TYR A 253 9.04 -22.93 2.29
N ALA A 254 8.46 -24.10 2.61
CA ALA A 254 9.12 -25.39 2.46
C ALA A 254 9.38 -25.77 1.00
N THR A 255 8.44 -25.46 0.08
CA THR A 255 8.62 -25.69 -1.37
C THR A 255 9.60 -24.70 -1.97
N ALA A 256 9.55 -23.42 -1.59
CA ALA A 256 10.46 -22.38 -2.06
C ALA A 256 11.94 -22.67 -1.73
N LYS A 257 12.20 -23.32 -0.59
CA LYS A 257 13.56 -23.77 -0.23
C LYS A 257 14.11 -24.87 -1.13
N ARG A 258 13.25 -25.63 -1.81
CA ARG A 258 13.64 -26.77 -2.65
C ARG A 258 13.63 -26.43 -4.14
N MET A 259 13.00 -25.32 -4.51
CA MET A 259 12.92 -24.90 -5.92
C MET A 259 14.12 -24.05 -6.33
N PRO A 260 14.72 -24.31 -7.51
CA PRO A 260 15.83 -23.49 -8.03
C PRO A 260 15.40 -22.05 -8.32
N GLU A 261 14.18 -21.86 -8.79
CA GLU A 261 13.61 -20.55 -9.17
C GLU A 261 12.25 -20.34 -8.48
N PRO A 262 12.23 -20.09 -7.15
CA PRO A 262 10.98 -19.88 -6.43
C PRO A 262 10.28 -18.60 -6.88
N LEU A 263 8.96 -18.50 -6.60
CA LEU A 263 8.18 -17.31 -6.86
C LEU A 263 8.82 -16.06 -6.23
N ILE A 264 9.30 -16.21 -5.02
CA ILE A 264 10.02 -15.21 -4.25
C ILE A 264 11.36 -15.80 -3.81
N SER A 265 12.45 -15.11 -4.14
CA SER A 265 13.78 -15.50 -3.67
C SER A 265 13.91 -15.32 -2.16
N LEU A 266 13.99 -16.43 -1.43
CA LEU A 266 14.16 -16.42 0.04
C LEU A 266 15.49 -15.80 0.45
N ASP A 267 16.54 -15.94 -0.38
CA ASP A 267 17.85 -15.35 -0.13
C ASP A 267 17.80 -13.82 -0.14
N ILE A 268 16.96 -13.24 -1.02
CA ILE A 268 16.75 -11.80 -1.07
C ILE A 268 15.90 -11.33 0.10
N LEU A 269 14.79 -12.04 0.35
CA LEU A 269 13.88 -11.71 1.47
C LEU A 269 14.58 -11.83 2.82
N GLY A 270 15.47 -12.82 2.99
CA GLY A 270 16.23 -13.04 4.22
C GLY A 270 17.36 -12.01 4.45
N ARG A 271 17.70 -11.20 3.44
CA ARG A 271 18.71 -10.15 3.63
C ARG A 271 18.20 -9.06 4.55
N ARG A 272 19.01 -8.69 5.55
CA ARG A 272 18.64 -7.69 6.56
C ARG A 272 18.08 -6.39 5.99
N PRO A 273 18.67 -5.78 4.93
CA PRO A 273 18.14 -4.53 4.37
C PRO A 273 16.72 -4.66 3.85
N VAL A 274 16.39 -5.79 3.18
CA VAL A 274 15.07 -6.05 2.62
C VAL A 274 14.07 -6.40 3.72
N LEU A 275 14.41 -7.38 4.58
CA LEU A 275 13.54 -7.87 5.65
C LEU A 275 13.08 -6.74 6.58
N PHE A 276 14.01 -5.96 7.08
CA PHE A 276 13.68 -4.90 8.03
C PHE A 276 13.00 -3.70 7.36
N THR A 277 13.26 -3.43 6.08
CA THR A 277 12.49 -2.44 5.32
C THR A 277 11.03 -2.90 5.14
N VAL A 278 10.80 -4.18 4.88
CA VAL A 278 9.45 -4.76 4.73
C VAL A 278 8.69 -4.73 6.07
N ILE A 279 9.36 -5.02 7.20
CA ILE A 279 8.75 -4.91 8.54
C ILE A 279 8.40 -3.45 8.85
N ALA A 280 9.31 -2.52 8.60
CA ALA A 280 9.04 -1.10 8.78
C ALA A 280 7.88 -0.61 7.88
N ALA A 281 7.82 -1.10 6.64
CA ALA A 281 6.71 -0.81 5.73
C ALA A 281 5.37 -1.27 6.30
N GLY A 282 5.30 -2.50 6.82
CA GLY A 282 4.10 -2.99 7.52
C GLY A 282 3.69 -2.09 8.68
N SER A 283 4.66 -1.60 9.48
CA SER A 283 4.38 -0.69 10.60
C SER A 283 3.80 0.64 10.11
N VAL A 284 4.38 1.28 9.07
CA VAL A 284 3.87 2.55 8.50
C VAL A 284 2.42 2.40 8.05
N TYR A 285 2.15 1.38 7.22
CA TYR A 285 0.82 1.18 6.65
C TYR A 285 -0.20 0.70 7.69
N GLY A 286 0.23 -0.11 8.66
CA GLY A 286 -0.62 -0.54 9.77
C GLY A 286 -1.05 0.62 10.66
N ILE A 287 -0.12 1.49 11.05
CA ILE A 287 -0.42 2.69 11.83
C ILE A 287 -1.38 3.60 11.05
N GLY A 288 -1.13 3.81 9.75
CA GLY A 288 -2.03 4.58 8.89
C GLY A 288 -3.45 4.02 8.84
N ALA A 289 -3.58 2.70 8.76
CA ALA A 289 -4.87 2.02 8.77
C ALA A 289 -5.62 2.22 10.11
N VAL A 290 -4.92 2.11 11.24
CA VAL A 290 -5.50 2.37 12.57
C VAL A 290 -6.01 3.81 12.67
N TYR A 291 -5.18 4.80 12.30
CA TYR A 291 -5.58 6.21 12.32
C TYR A 291 -6.81 6.49 11.45
N SER A 292 -6.85 5.92 10.24
CA SER A 292 -7.96 6.09 9.31
C SER A 292 -9.29 5.54 9.84
N MET A 293 -9.25 4.55 10.76
CA MET A 293 -10.45 3.93 11.33
C MET A 293 -10.84 4.56 12.68
N ILE A 294 -9.88 4.88 13.52
CA ILE A 294 -10.16 5.32 14.90
C ILE A 294 -10.47 6.80 14.98
N LEU A 295 -9.77 7.63 14.21
CA LEU A 295 -9.96 9.07 14.25
C LEU A 295 -11.40 9.52 13.92
N PRO A 296 -12.08 8.98 12.86
CA PRO A 296 -13.48 9.32 12.63
C PRO A 296 -14.39 8.86 13.77
N ILE A 297 -14.22 7.64 14.29
CA ILE A 297 -15.06 7.15 15.39
C ILE A 297 -14.93 8.07 16.59
N MET A 298 -13.70 8.46 16.96
CA MET A 298 -13.46 9.34 18.08
C MET A 298 -14.05 10.74 17.88
N THR A 299 -13.85 11.35 16.71
CA THR A 299 -14.24 12.76 16.47
C THR A 299 -15.72 12.95 16.16
N MET A 300 -16.37 11.95 15.55
CA MET A 300 -17.81 12.01 15.23
C MET A 300 -18.69 11.62 16.42
N THR A 301 -18.15 10.95 17.44
CA THR A 301 -18.91 10.64 18.65
C THR A 301 -19.43 11.93 19.30
N PRO A 302 -20.75 12.02 19.63
CA PRO A 302 -21.32 13.19 20.26
C PRO A 302 -20.74 13.46 21.65
N SER A 303 -20.34 14.72 21.92
CA SER A 303 -19.85 15.15 23.24
C SER A 303 -20.92 15.04 24.33
N THR A 304 -22.20 15.02 23.95
CA THR A 304 -23.34 14.84 24.86
C THR A 304 -23.35 13.50 25.59
N PHE A 305 -22.59 12.53 25.12
CA PHE A 305 -22.46 11.21 25.78
C PHE A 305 -21.59 11.25 27.05
N GLY A 306 -20.87 12.36 27.31
CA GLY A 306 -20.10 12.52 28.55
C GLY A 306 -18.90 11.58 28.68
N LEU A 307 -18.35 11.06 27.57
CA LEU A 307 -17.30 10.06 27.54
C LEU A 307 -15.88 10.62 27.69
N GLY A 308 -15.70 11.95 27.85
CA GLY A 308 -14.41 12.60 27.94
C GLY A 308 -13.74 12.89 26.58
N TYR A 309 -14.35 12.45 25.49
CA TYR A 309 -13.91 12.70 24.12
C TYR A 309 -15.12 12.90 23.20
N GLY A 310 -14.85 13.18 21.92
CA GLY A 310 -15.89 13.34 20.91
C GLY A 310 -16.29 14.80 20.71
N PHE A 311 -16.49 15.16 19.43
CA PHE A 311 -16.86 16.52 19.04
C PHE A 311 -18.22 16.60 18.35
N GLY A 312 -18.88 15.45 18.13
CA GLY A 312 -20.13 15.37 17.41
C GLY A 312 -20.02 15.88 15.97
N LEU A 313 -18.88 15.65 15.32
CA LEU A 313 -18.67 16.11 13.95
C LEU A 313 -19.52 15.27 12.99
N ASP A 314 -20.07 15.92 11.99
CA ASP A 314 -20.60 15.28 10.81
C ASP A 314 -19.47 14.89 9.83
N ALA A 315 -19.82 14.31 8.70
CA ALA A 315 -18.86 13.88 7.70
C ALA A 315 -18.03 15.05 7.11
N GLU A 316 -18.65 16.24 6.96
CA GLU A 316 -17.95 17.43 6.48
C GLU A 316 -16.97 17.96 7.53
N GLY A 317 -17.38 18.02 8.80
CA GLY A 317 -16.53 18.41 9.91
C GLY A 317 -15.34 17.48 10.09
N TYR A 318 -15.56 16.17 9.93
CA TYR A 318 -14.45 15.19 9.93
C TYR A 318 -13.52 15.37 8.73
N ALA A 319 -14.02 15.67 7.54
CA ALA A 319 -13.20 15.91 6.37
C ALA A 319 -12.16 17.02 6.60
N LEU A 320 -12.44 18.01 7.44
CA LEU A 320 -11.48 19.04 7.83
C LEU A 320 -10.27 18.47 8.58
N PHE A 321 -10.43 17.41 9.36
CA PHE A 321 -9.31 16.71 10.02
C PHE A 321 -8.44 15.91 9.05
N GLN A 322 -8.99 15.52 7.91
CA GLN A 322 -8.21 14.87 6.86
C GLN A 322 -7.29 15.85 6.13
N VAL A 323 -7.60 17.16 6.14
CA VAL A 323 -6.78 18.18 5.46
C VAL A 323 -5.35 18.21 5.97
N PRO A 324 -5.06 18.41 7.28
CA PRO A 324 -3.68 18.44 7.76
C PRO A 324 -2.98 17.10 7.56
N LEU A 325 -3.68 15.99 7.75
CA LEU A 325 -3.14 14.65 7.54
C LEU A 325 -2.72 14.48 6.07
N GLY A 326 -3.58 14.79 5.11
CA GLY A 326 -3.30 14.64 3.68
C GLY A 326 -2.21 15.61 3.17
N VAL A 327 -2.31 16.90 3.54
CA VAL A 327 -1.33 17.93 3.13
C VAL A 327 0.06 17.58 3.68
N MET A 328 0.15 17.18 4.94
CA MET A 328 1.43 16.82 5.56
C MET A 328 1.97 15.48 5.03
N THR A 329 1.11 14.55 4.62
CA THR A 329 1.52 13.32 3.91
C THR A 329 2.19 13.69 2.58
N MET A 330 1.59 14.56 1.79
CA MET A 330 2.19 15.04 0.54
C MET A 330 3.50 15.78 0.79
N ALA A 331 3.54 16.68 1.77
CA ALA A 331 4.75 17.41 2.14
C ALA A 331 5.89 16.46 2.55
N GLY A 332 5.59 15.45 3.38
CA GLY A 332 6.55 14.41 3.78
C GLY A 332 7.15 13.66 2.59
N GLY A 333 6.32 13.30 1.61
CA GLY A 333 6.79 12.65 0.39
C GLY A 333 7.73 13.54 -0.44
N ILE A 334 7.38 14.82 -0.63
CA ILE A 334 8.24 15.78 -1.34
C ILE A 334 9.58 15.96 -0.61
N VAL A 335 9.55 16.03 0.73
CA VAL A 335 10.77 16.09 1.57
C VAL A 335 11.65 14.87 1.32
N VAL A 336 11.09 13.65 1.31
CA VAL A 336 11.87 12.44 1.01
C VAL A 336 12.48 12.51 -0.39
N GLY A 337 11.67 12.83 -1.41
CA GLY A 337 12.15 12.89 -2.79
C GLY A 337 13.30 13.88 -2.98
N THR A 338 13.18 15.06 -2.37
CA THR A 338 14.21 16.12 -2.45
C THR A 338 15.47 15.76 -1.66
N LEU A 339 15.33 15.21 -0.45
CA LEU A 339 16.47 14.86 0.39
C LEU A 339 17.21 13.61 -0.13
N CYS A 340 16.49 12.59 -0.61
CA CYS A 340 17.13 11.44 -1.27
C CYS A 340 17.86 11.85 -2.54
N GLY A 341 17.29 12.78 -3.33
CA GLY A 341 17.97 13.37 -4.49
C GLY A 341 19.26 14.15 -4.15
N ARG A 342 19.41 14.60 -2.89
CA ARG A 342 20.62 15.24 -2.35
C ARG A 342 21.57 14.26 -1.63
N GLY A 343 21.29 12.95 -1.69
CA GLY A 343 22.14 11.91 -1.10
C GLY A 343 21.82 11.56 0.35
N VAL A 344 20.73 12.07 0.94
CA VAL A 344 20.29 11.64 2.26
C VAL A 344 19.78 10.19 2.18
N PRO A 345 20.28 9.27 3.03
CA PRO A 345 19.86 7.88 2.95
C PRO A 345 18.37 7.71 3.34
N PRO A 346 17.58 6.97 2.55
CA PRO A 346 16.14 6.75 2.82
C PRO A 346 15.87 6.16 4.21
N ARG A 347 16.81 5.37 4.75
CA ARG A 347 16.77 4.83 6.11
C ARG A 347 16.57 5.90 7.18
N SER A 348 17.26 7.05 7.10
CA SER A 348 17.14 8.13 8.08
C SER A 348 15.76 8.81 8.01
N LEU A 349 15.18 8.90 6.82
CA LEU A 349 13.84 9.45 6.60
C LEU A 349 12.76 8.47 7.08
N LEU A 350 12.99 7.17 6.91
CA LEU A 350 12.12 6.13 7.46
C LEU A 350 12.15 6.13 9.01
N PHE A 351 13.33 6.39 9.61
CA PHE A 351 13.42 6.61 11.06
C PHE A 351 12.60 7.83 11.49
N ALA A 352 12.75 8.96 10.81
CA ALA A 352 11.98 10.18 11.10
C ALA A 352 10.46 9.94 10.95
N SER A 353 10.05 9.14 9.95
CA SER A 353 8.66 8.69 9.79
C SER A 353 8.12 8.01 11.04
N MET A 354 8.84 6.99 11.53
CA MET A 354 8.42 6.24 12.74
C MET A 354 8.34 7.15 13.98
N VAL A 355 9.30 8.07 14.12
CA VAL A 355 9.31 9.03 15.23
C VAL A 355 8.09 9.96 15.15
N CYS A 356 7.79 10.53 13.98
CA CYS A 356 6.64 11.40 13.81
C CYS A 356 5.32 10.66 14.09
N MET A 357 5.16 9.44 13.57
CA MET A 357 3.95 8.64 13.79
C MET A 357 3.81 8.21 15.25
N GLY A 358 4.92 7.78 15.88
CA GLY A 358 4.92 7.40 17.29
C GLY A 358 4.62 8.57 18.23
N LEU A 359 5.27 9.72 18.00
CA LEU A 359 4.99 10.94 18.74
C LEU A 359 3.53 11.40 18.56
N GLY A 360 3.04 11.40 17.32
CA GLY A 360 1.65 11.73 17.05
C GLY A 360 0.68 10.81 17.78
N ALA A 361 0.96 9.50 17.84
CA ALA A 361 0.14 8.54 18.58
C ALA A 361 0.18 8.79 20.09
N VAL A 362 1.38 8.99 20.66
CA VAL A 362 1.54 9.30 22.11
C VAL A 362 0.84 10.60 22.48
N LEU A 363 1.03 11.67 21.70
CA LEU A 363 0.40 12.96 21.94
C LEU A 363 -1.12 12.86 21.86
N THR A 364 -1.66 12.10 20.88
CA THR A 364 -3.10 11.86 20.78
C THR A 364 -3.61 11.03 21.98
N ALA A 365 -2.85 10.05 22.46
CA ALA A 365 -3.22 9.29 23.66
C ALA A 365 -3.30 10.15 24.93
N ILE A 366 -2.43 11.16 25.04
CA ILE A 366 -2.35 12.04 26.23
C ILE A 366 -3.38 13.17 26.17
N GLN A 367 -3.61 13.74 24.97
CA GLN A 367 -4.43 14.94 24.81
C GLN A 367 -5.27 14.85 23.53
N HIS A 368 -6.54 14.53 23.65
CA HIS A 368 -7.49 14.41 22.54
C HIS A 368 -8.82 15.11 22.76
N ASP A 369 -8.91 15.93 23.80
CA ASP A 369 -10.10 16.71 24.20
C ASP A 369 -10.24 18.02 23.43
N SER A 370 -9.21 18.46 22.71
CA SER A 370 -9.22 19.71 21.95
C SER A 370 -9.11 19.44 20.45
N LYS A 371 -10.05 20.05 19.68
CA LYS A 371 -10.02 19.99 18.21
C LYS A 371 -8.69 20.50 17.63
N SER A 372 -8.15 21.59 18.20
CA SER A 372 -6.92 22.23 17.71
C SER A 372 -5.69 21.33 17.90
N THR A 373 -5.59 20.67 19.06
CA THR A 373 -4.46 19.76 19.33
C THR A 373 -4.52 18.53 18.46
N LEU A 374 -5.69 17.92 18.30
CA LEU A 374 -5.88 16.79 17.39
C LEU A 374 -5.57 17.13 15.94
N PHE A 375 -5.92 18.34 15.50
CA PHE A 375 -5.60 18.81 14.16
C PHE A 375 -4.09 18.86 13.91
N VAL A 376 -3.32 19.34 14.90
CA VAL A 376 -1.84 19.35 14.84
C VAL A 376 -1.28 17.94 14.88
N PHE A 377 -1.81 17.07 15.74
CA PHE A 377 -1.33 15.71 15.88
C PHE A 377 -1.65 14.86 14.63
N ALA A 378 -2.82 15.04 14.04
CA ALA A 378 -3.15 14.44 12.75
C ALA A 378 -2.17 14.89 11.66
N GLY A 379 -1.79 16.17 11.63
CA GLY A 379 -0.74 16.67 10.74
C GLY A 379 0.62 16.02 10.97
N LEU A 380 1.02 15.83 12.23
CA LEU A 380 2.27 15.16 12.59
C LEU A 380 2.30 13.69 12.12
N VAL A 381 1.18 12.97 12.32
CA VAL A 381 1.04 11.60 11.82
C VAL A 381 1.05 11.58 10.30
N GLY A 382 0.35 12.51 9.65
CA GLY A 382 0.37 12.66 8.19
C GLY A 382 1.79 12.88 7.65
N LEU A 383 2.58 13.75 8.30
CA LEU A 383 3.99 13.93 7.95
C LEU A 383 4.75 12.61 8.03
N GLY A 384 4.59 11.88 9.13
CA GLY A 384 5.18 10.56 9.31
C GLY A 384 4.76 9.56 8.22
N MET A 385 3.46 9.53 7.87
CA MET A 385 2.95 8.68 6.78
C MET A 385 3.63 9.03 5.45
N GLY A 386 3.69 10.31 5.09
CA GLY A 386 4.31 10.76 3.84
C GLY A 386 5.80 10.43 3.76
N LEU A 387 6.53 10.67 4.86
CA LEU A 387 7.93 10.26 4.98
C LEU A 387 8.08 8.74 4.76
N GLY A 388 7.25 7.92 5.40
CA GLY A 388 7.31 6.46 5.30
C GLY A 388 6.94 5.94 3.91
N TYR A 389 5.81 6.37 3.37
CA TYR A 389 5.32 5.95 2.04
C TYR A 389 6.34 6.21 0.93
N ALA A 390 7.07 7.31 1.01
CA ALA A 390 8.10 7.65 0.03
C ALA A 390 9.48 7.02 0.34
N ALA A 391 9.85 6.88 1.62
CA ALA A 391 11.16 6.32 1.99
C ALA A 391 11.24 4.81 1.73
N ILE A 392 10.15 4.06 1.91
CA ILE A 392 10.10 2.60 1.70
C ILE A 392 10.52 2.21 0.27
N PRO A 393 9.84 2.69 -0.80
CA PRO A 393 10.23 2.32 -2.15
C PRO A 393 11.62 2.83 -2.52
N ASN A 394 12.02 4.04 -2.09
CA ASN A 394 13.38 4.55 -2.31
C ASN A 394 14.44 3.67 -1.61
N GLN A 395 14.16 3.12 -0.42
CA GLN A 395 15.05 2.18 0.28
C GLN A 395 15.14 0.86 -0.49
N LEU A 396 14.01 0.30 -0.96
CA LEU A 396 14.00 -0.96 -1.72
C LEU A 396 14.71 -0.81 -3.06
N ILE A 397 14.54 0.32 -3.76
CA ILE A 397 15.24 0.61 -5.03
C ILE A 397 16.75 0.57 -4.84
N GLY A 398 17.27 1.08 -3.71
CA GLY A 398 18.70 1.07 -3.42
C GLY A 398 19.27 -0.29 -3.01
N THR A 399 18.42 -1.27 -2.63
CA THR A 399 18.88 -2.54 -2.05
C THR A 399 18.83 -3.73 -3.01
N VAL A 400 18.02 -3.65 -4.08
CA VAL A 400 17.71 -4.78 -4.96
C VAL A 400 18.04 -4.47 -6.41
N PRO A 401 18.58 -5.43 -7.19
CA PRO A 401 18.80 -5.25 -8.63
C PRO A 401 17.48 -4.95 -9.37
N ALA A 402 17.58 -4.25 -10.52
CA ALA A 402 16.42 -3.86 -11.30
C ALA A 402 15.57 -5.04 -11.77
N GLN A 403 16.20 -6.18 -12.06
CA GLN A 403 15.57 -7.41 -12.52
C GLN A 403 14.66 -8.08 -11.49
N LEU A 404 14.85 -7.78 -10.19
CA LEU A 404 14.10 -8.37 -9.07
C LEU A 404 13.29 -7.33 -8.30
N GLN A 405 13.19 -6.12 -8.86
CA GLN A 405 12.56 -4.99 -8.17
C GLN A 405 11.06 -5.20 -7.96
N ALA A 406 10.31 -5.59 -9.00
CA ALA A 406 8.88 -5.75 -8.89
C ALA A 406 8.50 -6.93 -7.98
N SER A 407 9.23 -8.04 -8.09
CA SER A 407 9.05 -9.20 -7.18
C SER A 407 9.30 -8.82 -5.72
N THR A 408 10.40 -8.12 -5.42
CA THR A 408 10.70 -7.72 -4.03
C THR A 408 9.72 -6.69 -3.51
N ALA A 409 9.33 -5.73 -4.35
CA ALA A 409 8.37 -4.71 -4.01
C ALA A 409 6.97 -5.29 -3.74
N SER A 410 6.58 -6.34 -4.46
CA SER A 410 5.30 -7.04 -4.23
C SER A 410 5.24 -7.70 -2.85
N ILE A 411 6.36 -8.20 -2.34
CA ILE A 411 6.44 -8.77 -0.98
C ILE A 411 6.18 -7.69 0.07
N ALA A 412 6.80 -6.51 -0.11
CA ALA A 412 6.51 -5.38 0.78
C ALA A 412 5.02 -5.05 0.76
N GLY A 413 4.39 -5.05 -0.42
CA GLY A 413 2.94 -4.85 -0.58
C GLY A 413 2.10 -5.90 0.15
N VAL A 414 2.49 -7.17 0.12
CA VAL A 414 1.81 -8.24 0.88
C VAL A 414 1.89 -7.99 2.39
N VAL A 415 3.07 -7.71 2.92
CA VAL A 415 3.25 -7.46 4.36
C VAL A 415 2.52 -6.18 4.79
N GLN A 416 2.55 -5.14 3.97
CA GLN A 416 1.75 -3.93 4.16
C GLN A 416 0.26 -4.26 4.28
N SER A 417 -0.29 -5.06 3.36
CA SER A 417 -1.69 -5.46 3.37
C SER A 417 -2.07 -6.29 4.59
N LEU A 418 -1.21 -7.25 4.97
CA LEU A 418 -1.45 -8.10 6.15
C LEU A 418 -1.47 -7.28 7.44
N ILE A 419 -0.50 -6.40 7.64
CA ILE A 419 -0.42 -5.60 8.88
C ILE A 419 -1.50 -4.52 8.89
N SER A 420 -1.83 -3.91 7.73
CA SER A 420 -2.95 -2.96 7.63
C SER A 420 -4.31 -3.60 7.90
N ALA A 421 -4.48 -4.88 7.63
CA ALA A 421 -5.68 -5.61 7.98
C ALA A 421 -5.68 -6.06 9.46
N ALA A 422 -4.55 -6.58 9.95
CA ALA A 422 -4.46 -7.18 11.28
C ALA A 422 -4.41 -6.15 12.41
N LEU A 423 -3.66 -5.05 12.24
CA LEU A 423 -3.44 -4.09 13.32
C LEU A 423 -4.73 -3.39 13.79
N PRO A 424 -5.61 -2.89 12.90
CA PRO A 424 -6.91 -2.36 13.34
C PRO A 424 -7.76 -3.39 14.06
N VAL A 425 -7.76 -4.65 13.61
CA VAL A 425 -8.52 -5.73 14.27
C VAL A 425 -8.01 -5.97 15.69
N ILE A 426 -6.70 -5.99 15.91
CA ILE A 426 -6.10 -6.10 17.24
C ILE A 426 -6.51 -4.92 18.12
N VAL A 427 -6.46 -3.72 17.57
CA VAL A 427 -6.83 -2.49 18.26
C VAL A 427 -8.30 -2.52 18.67
N PHE A 428 -9.20 -2.86 17.75
CA PHE A 428 -10.63 -2.98 18.08
C PHE A 428 -10.92 -4.11 19.08
N ALA A 429 -10.20 -5.22 19.00
CA ALA A 429 -10.33 -6.28 19.99
C ALA A 429 -9.99 -5.81 21.41
N VAL A 430 -8.98 -4.92 21.55
CA VAL A 430 -8.65 -4.31 22.84
C VAL A 430 -9.71 -3.25 23.23
N MET A 431 -10.14 -2.40 22.29
CA MET A 431 -11.17 -1.39 22.53
C MET A 431 -12.50 -2.01 22.97
N ASN A 432 -12.87 -3.16 22.44
CA ASN A 432 -14.10 -3.87 22.82
C ASN A 432 -14.15 -4.27 24.31
N ASN A 433 -13.00 -4.39 24.99
CA ASN A 433 -12.97 -4.58 26.44
C ASN A 433 -13.36 -3.30 27.21
N SER A 434 -13.44 -2.18 26.52
CA SER A 434 -13.78 -0.86 27.07
C SER A 434 -15.10 -0.33 26.48
N PHE A 435 -15.98 -1.25 26.08
CA PHE A 435 -17.31 -0.93 25.55
C PHE A 435 -18.20 -0.35 26.67
N VAL A 436 -18.91 0.74 26.39
CA VAL A 436 -19.83 1.38 27.32
C VAL A 436 -21.25 0.84 27.09
N ALA A 437 -21.62 -0.18 27.89
CA ALA A 437 -22.90 -0.85 27.79
C ALA A 437 -24.12 -0.02 28.22
N ASP A 438 -23.89 1.03 29.02
CA ASP A 438 -24.96 1.87 29.61
C ASP A 438 -25.59 2.86 28.61
N LEU A 439 -24.97 3.06 27.44
CA LEU A 439 -25.55 3.86 26.38
C LEU A 439 -26.48 2.98 25.53
N SER A 440 -27.79 3.12 25.77
CA SER A 440 -28.79 2.35 25.03
C SER A 440 -28.71 2.60 23.51
N ALA A 441 -29.05 1.60 22.72
CA ALA A 441 -29.12 1.73 21.25
C ALA A 441 -30.03 2.89 20.80
N ASP A 442 -31.05 3.23 21.62
CA ASP A 442 -31.95 4.35 21.38
C ASP A 442 -31.25 5.71 21.47
N VAL A 443 -30.23 5.84 22.33
CA VAL A 443 -29.44 7.07 22.50
C VAL A 443 -28.33 7.18 21.47
N THR A 444 -27.72 6.06 21.12
CA THR A 444 -26.58 6.02 20.18
C THR A 444 -27.01 5.84 18.73
N GLY A 445 -28.30 5.61 18.46
CA GLY A 445 -28.79 5.23 17.12
C GLY A 445 -28.18 3.90 16.62
N GLY A 446 -27.79 3.02 17.57
CA GLY A 446 -27.12 1.73 17.27
C GLY A 446 -25.61 1.84 17.09
N ALA A 447 -24.99 3.02 17.26
CA ALA A 447 -23.55 3.18 17.20
C ALA A 447 -22.89 2.61 18.48
N VAL A 448 -21.74 1.96 18.30
CA VAL A 448 -20.95 1.41 19.41
C VAL A 448 -20.12 2.55 20.03
N ALA A 449 -20.30 2.79 21.33
CA ALA A 449 -19.53 3.76 22.09
C ALA A 449 -18.45 3.04 22.91
N TYR A 450 -17.25 3.62 22.91
CA TYR A 450 -16.10 3.11 23.67
C TYR A 450 -15.77 4.09 24.81
N SER A 451 -15.16 3.62 25.88
CA SER A 451 -14.64 4.51 26.91
C SER A 451 -13.39 5.24 26.42
N ASP A 452 -13.06 6.34 27.06
CA ASP A 452 -11.83 7.10 26.82
C ASP A 452 -10.58 6.21 26.91
N GLY A 453 -10.51 5.33 27.92
CA GLY A 453 -9.43 4.36 28.06
C GLY A 453 -9.27 3.41 26.88
N GLY A 454 -10.35 3.12 26.14
CA GLY A 454 -10.29 2.33 24.91
C GLY A 454 -9.51 3.02 23.79
N PHE A 455 -9.73 4.33 23.60
CA PHE A 455 -8.97 5.12 22.62
C PHE A 455 -7.52 5.32 23.05
N VAL A 456 -7.25 5.58 24.33
CA VAL A 456 -5.89 5.64 24.86
C VAL A 456 -5.13 4.34 24.58
N ALA A 457 -5.76 3.18 24.87
CA ALA A 457 -5.15 1.88 24.59
C ALA A 457 -4.88 1.68 23.08
N ALA A 458 -5.78 2.13 22.20
CA ALA A 458 -5.60 2.09 20.75
C ALA A 458 -4.36 2.89 20.29
N PHE A 459 -4.21 4.11 20.77
CA PHE A 459 -3.05 4.95 20.43
C PHE A 459 -1.77 4.47 21.08
N VAL A 460 -1.81 3.85 22.26
CA VAL A 460 -0.64 3.18 22.88
C VAL A 460 -0.18 1.99 22.02
N ILE A 461 -1.09 1.14 21.55
CA ILE A 461 -0.74 0.03 20.62
C ILE A 461 -0.10 0.59 19.34
N THR A 462 -0.64 1.69 18.83
CA THR A 462 -0.09 2.38 17.66
C THR A 462 1.32 2.90 17.92
N ALA A 463 1.56 3.51 19.08
CA ALA A 463 2.88 3.98 19.49
C ALA A 463 3.89 2.82 19.67
N VAL A 464 3.46 1.70 20.26
CA VAL A 464 4.28 0.47 20.37
C VAL A 464 4.64 -0.05 18.98
N THR A 465 3.70 -0.05 18.04
CA THR A 465 3.97 -0.44 16.65
C THR A 465 5.01 0.48 16.00
N ALA A 466 4.96 1.79 16.27
CA ALA A 466 5.97 2.73 15.79
C ALA A 466 7.35 2.44 16.41
N VAL A 467 7.43 2.08 17.69
CA VAL A 467 8.69 1.67 18.36
C VAL A 467 9.25 0.40 17.70
N LEU A 468 8.42 -0.60 17.42
CA LEU A 468 8.84 -1.80 16.69
C LEU A 468 9.36 -1.44 15.28
N GLY A 469 8.71 -0.50 14.61
CA GLY A 469 9.19 0.07 13.35
C GLY A 469 10.55 0.75 13.50
N VAL A 470 10.78 1.54 14.56
CA VAL A 470 12.09 2.14 14.88
C VAL A 470 13.16 1.06 15.05
N VAL A 471 12.87 0.01 15.81
CA VAL A 471 13.80 -1.13 16.01
C VAL A 471 14.14 -1.78 14.68
N ALA A 472 13.13 -2.00 13.82
CA ALA A 472 13.35 -2.54 12.49
C ALA A 472 14.25 -1.63 11.64
N VAL A 473 14.03 -0.31 11.66
CA VAL A 473 14.88 0.66 10.93
C VAL A 473 16.32 0.66 11.44
N PHE A 474 16.55 0.56 12.77
CA PHE A 474 17.91 0.43 13.32
C PHE A 474 18.60 -0.85 12.87
N ALA A 475 17.87 -1.93 12.70
CA ALA A 475 18.39 -3.21 12.20
C ALA A 475 18.74 -3.20 10.71
N ILE A 476 18.33 -2.18 9.92
CA ILE A 476 18.77 -1.97 8.54
C ILE A 476 20.27 -1.57 8.58
N PRO A 477 21.19 -2.30 7.93
CA PRO A 477 22.60 -1.95 7.87
C PRO A 477 22.82 -0.58 7.22
N ARG A 478 23.83 0.17 7.69
CA ARG A 478 24.20 1.47 7.09
C ARG A 478 24.90 1.31 5.73
N HIS A 479 25.68 0.24 5.60
CA HIS A 479 26.38 -0.12 4.38
C HIS A 479 26.02 -1.57 4.06
N PHE A 480 25.73 -1.84 2.83
CA PHE A 480 25.48 -3.19 2.31
C PHE A 480 25.96 -3.25 0.87
N ASP A 481 26.53 -4.41 0.51
CA ASP A 481 26.91 -4.65 -0.88
C ASP A 481 25.67 -4.82 -1.73
N PRO A 482 25.58 -4.15 -2.88
CA PRO A 482 24.49 -4.37 -3.83
C PRO A 482 24.40 -5.85 -4.20
N ILE A 483 23.18 -6.34 -4.34
CA ILE A 483 22.95 -7.71 -4.80
C ILE A 483 23.34 -7.74 -6.28
N THR A 484 24.39 -8.50 -6.65
CA THR A 484 24.77 -8.78 -8.04
C THR A 484 24.22 -10.14 -8.44
N LEU A 485 23.62 -10.22 -9.62
CA LEU A 485 23.22 -11.51 -10.21
C LEU A 485 24.46 -12.23 -10.77
N PRO A 486 24.46 -13.59 -10.82
CA PRO A 486 25.61 -14.38 -11.28
C PRO A 486 26.15 -13.97 -12.66
N ASP A 487 25.28 -13.57 -13.59
CA ASP A 487 25.64 -13.11 -14.93
C ASP A 487 26.39 -11.78 -14.94
N GLU A 488 26.18 -10.90 -13.95
CA GLU A 488 26.90 -9.63 -13.81
C GLU A 488 28.26 -9.82 -13.11
N ALA A 489 28.37 -10.84 -12.26
CA ALA A 489 29.62 -11.18 -11.58
C ALA A 489 30.68 -11.71 -12.57
N GLY A 490 30.25 -12.48 -13.59
CA GLY A 490 31.11 -13.00 -14.64
C GLY A 490 31.72 -11.91 -15.53
N ASN A 491 30.98 -10.84 -15.79
CA ASN A 491 31.44 -9.76 -16.67
C ASN A 491 32.38 -8.76 -15.96
N ARG A 492 32.38 -8.69 -14.62
CA ARG A 492 33.33 -7.88 -13.83
C ARG A 492 34.65 -8.60 -13.56
N GLY A 493 34.62 -9.94 -13.56
CA GLY A 493 35.85 -10.76 -13.42
C GLY A 493 36.73 -10.81 -14.66
N GLY A 494 36.14 -10.62 -15.86
CA GLY A 494 36.88 -10.64 -17.14
C GLY A 494 37.72 -9.37 -17.39
N GLY A 495 37.36 -8.22 -16.77
CA GLY A 495 38.09 -6.97 -16.95
C GLY A 495 39.42 -6.86 -16.17
N ILE A 496 39.56 -7.63 -15.07
CA ILE A 496 40.77 -7.56 -14.21
C ILE A 496 41.88 -8.48 -14.70
N HIS A 497 41.58 -9.47 -15.53
CA HIS A 497 42.59 -10.38 -16.12
C HIS A 497 43.19 -9.89 -17.44
N ALA A 498 42.54 -8.91 -18.12
CA ALA A 498 43.08 -8.35 -19.38
C ALA A 498 44.18 -7.31 -19.15
N GLU A 499 44.23 -6.63 -18.03
CA GLU A 499 45.25 -5.60 -17.71
C GLU A 499 46.57 -6.19 -17.13
N ARG A 500 46.63 -7.50 -16.78
CA ARG A 500 47.84 -8.14 -16.23
C ARG A 500 48.71 -8.88 -17.28
N VAL A 501 48.28 -8.96 -18.51
CA VAL A 501 49.02 -9.67 -19.59
C VAL A 501 49.82 -8.71 -20.47
N GLU A 502 49.61 -7.38 -20.40
CA GLU A 502 50.42 -6.42 -21.18
C GLU A 502 51.57 -5.77 -20.41
N ALA A 503 51.87 -6.21 -19.17
CA ALA A 503 52.96 -5.66 -18.35
C ALA A 503 54.02 -6.72 -17.96
N SER A 504 54.25 -7.72 -18.81
CA SER A 504 55.40 -8.66 -18.66
C SER A 504 56.21 -8.78 -19.94
#